data_ef948ab3d524ac05528f9686c7538e7b
#
_entry.id   ef948ab3d524ac05528f9686c7538e7b
#
_cell.length_a   1.000
_cell.length_b   1.000
_cell.length_c   1.000
_cell.angle_alpha   90.00
_cell.angle_beta   90.00
_cell.angle_gamma   90.00
#
_symmetry.space_group_name_H-M   'P 1'
#
loop_
_entity.id
_entity.type
_entity.pdbx_description
1 polymer ?
#
loop_
_entity_poly.entity_id
_entity_poly.type
_entity_poly.pdbx_seq_one_letter_code
_entity_poly.pdbx_strand_id
1 'polypeptide(L)'
;TDVAAGFVGSREFQRTYGDATDRQFVTLLYNNVLDRDPDTAGMDNWLTHLREGTRSREEVVRGFAQSGEFIRSTGDDLTAYLRRLGENDRLEGGAGEDVLYGGVLSDTFVFAAFDGGNHTVVDLEAWDRIELQGFGYGGKGGALSHFQQVGDDVVFDDQGVTVTFLDADLDVVTAQMLMLL
;
A
#
# COMPACT_ATOMS: atom_id res chain seq x y z
N THR A 1 -13.37 19.81 0.12
CA THR A 1 -12.47 20.84 0.68
C THR A 1 -11.05 20.40 0.36
N ASP A 2 -10.28 21.28 -0.29
CA ASP A 2 -8.88 20.98 -0.61
C ASP A 2 -8.07 20.99 0.69
N VAL A 3 -7.52 19.83 1.05
CA VAL A 3 -6.73 19.64 2.27
C VAL A 3 -5.48 20.53 2.26
N ALA A 4 -4.85 20.72 1.09
CA ALA A 4 -3.66 21.55 0.95
C ALA A 4 -4.00 23.03 1.22
N ALA A 5 -5.13 23.55 0.75
CA ALA A 5 -5.60 24.91 1.03
C ALA A 5 -5.89 25.09 2.53
N GLY A 6 -6.54 24.11 3.16
CA GLY A 6 -6.79 24.13 4.60
C GLY A 6 -5.51 24.11 5.43
N PHE A 7 -4.52 23.33 5.01
CA PHE A 7 -3.21 23.25 5.66
C PHE A 7 -2.44 24.57 5.53
N VAL A 8 -2.31 25.11 4.31
CA VAL A 8 -1.62 26.39 4.06
C VAL A 8 -2.31 27.54 4.77
N GLY A 9 -3.64 27.55 4.87
CA GLY A 9 -4.42 28.56 5.61
C GLY A 9 -4.39 28.39 7.13
N SER A 10 -3.81 27.33 7.67
CA SER A 10 -3.78 27.10 9.11
C SER A 10 -2.92 28.14 9.86
N ARG A 11 -3.26 28.42 11.14
CA ARG A 11 -2.47 29.33 11.97
C ARG A 11 -1.03 28.86 12.17
N GLU A 12 -0.83 27.56 12.23
CA GLU A 12 0.48 26.95 12.41
C GLU A 12 1.35 27.18 11.17
N PHE A 13 0.81 26.88 9.99
CA PHE A 13 1.49 27.13 8.73
C PHE A 13 1.83 28.60 8.53
N GLN A 14 0.87 29.51 8.77
CA GLN A 14 1.07 30.95 8.62
C GLN A 14 2.11 31.48 9.60
N ARG A 15 2.19 30.95 10.83
CA ARG A 15 3.23 31.33 11.79
C ARG A 15 4.62 30.88 11.34
N THR A 16 4.74 29.76 10.68
CA THR A 16 6.02 29.16 10.29
C THR A 16 6.48 29.67 8.92
N TYR A 17 5.55 29.84 7.98
CA TYR A 17 5.85 30.11 6.57
C TYR A 17 5.24 31.40 6.02
N GLY A 18 4.33 32.07 6.78
CA GLY A 18 3.54 33.20 6.29
C GLY A 18 4.38 34.39 5.80
N ASP A 19 5.42 34.72 6.55
CA ASP A 19 6.33 35.83 6.24
C ASP A 19 7.54 35.42 5.38
N ALA A 20 7.64 34.15 5.00
CA ALA A 20 8.76 33.64 4.21
C ALA A 20 8.69 34.14 2.76
N THR A 21 9.82 34.58 2.21
CA THR A 21 9.97 34.75 0.76
C THR A 21 9.78 33.43 0.03
N ASP A 22 9.49 33.45 -1.27
CA ASP A 22 9.29 32.20 -2.02
C ASP A 22 10.52 31.29 -1.98
N ARG A 23 11.73 31.85 -2.01
CA ARG A 23 12.96 31.08 -1.84
C ARG A 23 13.05 30.41 -0.47
N GLN A 24 12.76 31.15 0.60
CA GLN A 24 12.74 30.59 1.95
C GLN A 24 11.65 29.52 2.11
N PHE A 25 10.47 29.78 1.57
CA PHE A 25 9.36 28.84 1.58
C PHE A 25 9.72 27.52 0.88
N VAL A 26 10.28 27.57 -0.32
CA VAL A 26 10.72 26.37 -1.05
C VAL A 26 11.85 25.66 -0.30
N THR A 27 12.83 26.39 0.25
CA THR A 27 13.90 25.79 1.06
C THR A 27 13.32 25.03 2.26
N LEU A 28 12.37 25.64 2.98
CA LEU A 28 11.73 25.00 4.14
C LEU A 28 10.96 23.73 3.75
N LEU A 29 10.33 23.69 2.57
CA LEU A 29 9.67 22.48 2.07
C LEU A 29 10.68 21.37 1.75
N TYR A 30 11.79 21.69 1.10
CA TYR A 30 12.84 20.71 0.86
C TYR A 30 13.38 20.12 2.17
N ASN A 31 13.67 20.98 3.15
CA ASN A 31 14.24 20.52 4.42
C ASN A 31 13.22 19.75 5.28
N ASN A 32 11.96 20.22 5.37
CA ASN A 32 10.98 19.63 6.28
C ASN A 32 10.18 18.47 5.67
N VAL A 33 10.09 18.39 4.33
CA VAL A 33 9.32 17.35 3.64
C VAL A 33 10.24 16.26 3.06
N LEU A 34 11.41 16.65 2.54
CA LEU A 34 12.34 15.74 1.86
C LEU A 34 13.64 15.52 2.62
N ASP A 35 13.80 16.14 3.80
CA ASP A 35 14.98 16.05 4.69
C ASP A 35 16.32 16.30 3.95
N ARG A 36 16.32 17.26 3.03
CA ARG A 36 17.51 17.67 2.28
C ARG A 36 17.45 19.13 1.82
N ASP A 37 18.59 19.66 1.45
CA ASP A 37 18.66 20.97 0.78
C ASP A 37 18.17 20.88 -0.68
N PRO A 38 17.56 21.96 -1.19
CA PRO A 38 17.18 22.04 -2.60
C PRO A 38 18.42 22.06 -3.51
N ASP A 39 18.39 21.26 -4.56
CA ASP A 39 19.32 21.42 -5.67
C ASP A 39 18.94 22.66 -6.52
N THR A 40 19.89 23.15 -7.31
CA THR A 40 19.72 24.37 -8.10
C THR A 40 18.54 24.26 -9.08
N ALA A 41 18.42 23.13 -9.76
CA ALA A 41 17.38 22.93 -10.78
C ALA A 41 15.98 22.86 -10.15
N GLY A 42 15.83 22.15 -9.03
CA GLY A 42 14.57 22.06 -8.30
C GLY A 42 14.14 23.41 -7.71
N MET A 43 15.10 24.16 -7.13
CA MET A 43 14.84 25.51 -6.63
C MET A 43 14.37 26.44 -7.75
N ASP A 44 15.10 26.50 -8.87
CA ASP A 44 14.79 27.38 -9.98
C ASP A 44 13.43 27.03 -10.62
N ASN A 45 13.11 25.76 -10.72
CA ASN A 45 11.81 25.29 -11.22
C ASN A 45 10.64 25.83 -10.37
N TRP A 46 10.69 25.62 -9.04
CA TRP A 46 9.64 26.07 -8.15
C TRP A 46 9.52 27.58 -8.08
N LEU A 47 10.66 28.30 -8.03
CA LEU A 47 10.67 29.77 -8.03
C LEU A 47 10.10 30.35 -9.32
N THR A 48 10.34 29.71 -10.46
CA THR A 48 9.76 30.12 -11.73
C THR A 48 8.25 30.03 -11.70
N HIS A 49 7.71 28.90 -11.25
CA HIS A 49 6.26 28.70 -11.13
C HIS A 49 5.59 29.72 -10.19
N LEU A 50 6.20 30.00 -9.03
CA LEU A 50 5.68 30.98 -8.06
C LEU A 50 5.73 32.40 -8.61
N ARG A 51 6.86 32.77 -9.23
CA ARG A 51 7.05 34.11 -9.82
C ARG A 51 6.11 34.40 -10.99
N GLU A 52 5.87 33.39 -11.84
CA GLU A 52 4.99 33.50 -13.00
C GLU A 52 3.50 33.30 -12.65
N GLY A 53 3.21 32.98 -11.40
CA GLY A 53 1.84 32.71 -10.93
C GLY A 53 1.20 31.48 -11.58
N THR A 54 2.00 30.61 -12.20
CA THR A 54 1.52 29.35 -12.80
C THR A 54 1.20 28.29 -11.76
N ARG A 55 1.72 28.46 -10.52
CA ARG A 55 1.34 27.67 -9.34
C ARG A 55 1.28 28.54 -8.11
N SER A 56 0.28 28.32 -7.27
CA SER A 56 0.18 28.90 -5.94
C SER A 56 1.08 28.15 -4.93
N ARG A 57 1.30 28.72 -3.74
CA ARG A 57 2.03 28.02 -2.66
C ARG A 57 1.34 26.72 -2.23
N GLU A 58 0.01 26.65 -2.28
CA GLU A 58 -0.77 25.45 -1.99
C GLU A 58 -0.48 24.35 -3.02
N GLU A 59 -0.39 24.73 -4.30
CA GLU A 59 -0.05 23.78 -5.38
C GLU A 59 1.40 23.31 -5.29
N VAL A 60 2.31 24.15 -4.81
CA VAL A 60 3.69 23.76 -4.51
C VAL A 60 3.73 22.74 -3.36
N VAL A 61 3.05 22.99 -2.23
CA VAL A 61 2.93 22.04 -1.12
C VAL A 61 2.38 20.71 -1.60
N ARG A 62 1.32 20.74 -2.42
CA ARG A 62 0.75 19.54 -3.02
C ARG A 62 1.77 18.79 -3.89
N GLY A 63 2.53 19.53 -4.69
CA GLY A 63 3.58 18.97 -5.54
C GLY A 63 4.67 18.24 -4.74
N PHE A 64 5.07 18.77 -3.59
CA PHE A 64 6.00 18.10 -2.67
C PHE A 64 5.37 16.84 -2.05
N ALA A 65 4.15 16.94 -1.53
CA ALA A 65 3.45 15.81 -0.91
C ALA A 65 3.14 14.66 -1.88
N GLN A 66 3.01 14.96 -3.17
CA GLN A 66 2.76 13.99 -4.24
C GLN A 66 4.03 13.61 -5.01
N SER A 67 5.20 14.12 -4.62
CA SER A 67 6.45 13.78 -5.29
C SER A 67 6.80 12.31 -5.07
N GLY A 68 7.31 11.66 -6.12
CA GLY A 68 7.82 10.28 -5.99
C GLY A 68 8.97 10.16 -4.99
N GLU A 69 9.68 11.26 -4.69
CA GLU A 69 10.72 11.32 -3.66
C GLU A 69 10.11 11.22 -2.26
N PHE A 70 9.09 12.03 -1.96
CA PHE A 70 8.39 11.98 -0.67
C PHE A 70 7.71 10.63 -0.43
N ILE A 71 6.99 10.11 -1.45
CA ILE A 71 6.31 8.81 -1.35
C ILE A 71 7.31 7.69 -1.05
N ARG A 72 8.49 7.68 -1.71
CA ARG A 72 9.52 6.68 -1.44
C ARG A 72 10.19 6.84 -0.08
N SER A 73 10.46 8.08 0.35
CA SER A 73 11.12 8.33 1.64
C SER A 73 10.24 8.05 2.85
N THR A 74 8.92 8.20 2.71
CA THR A 74 7.96 7.99 3.82
C THR A 74 7.27 6.62 3.76
N GLY A 75 7.32 5.93 2.63
CA GLY A 75 6.62 4.66 2.44
C GLY A 75 7.07 3.57 3.43
N ASP A 76 8.37 3.40 3.62
CA ASP A 76 8.91 2.41 4.54
C ASP A 76 8.57 2.75 6.01
N ASP A 77 8.68 4.03 6.40
CA ASP A 77 8.35 4.49 7.75
C ASP A 77 6.86 4.37 8.05
N LEU A 78 6.01 4.71 7.06
CA LEU A 78 4.56 4.53 7.19
C LEU A 78 4.20 3.05 7.33
N THR A 79 4.77 2.19 6.49
CA THR A 79 4.58 0.75 6.55
C THR A 79 5.06 0.17 7.89
N ALA A 80 6.24 0.59 8.38
CA ALA A 80 6.75 0.18 9.69
C ALA A 80 5.86 0.68 10.84
N TYR A 81 5.31 1.89 10.73
CA TYR A 81 4.37 2.44 11.71
C TYR A 81 3.05 1.67 11.73
N LEU A 82 2.47 1.39 10.56
CA LEU A 82 1.24 0.63 10.44
C LEU A 82 1.43 -0.81 10.95
N ARG A 83 2.56 -1.46 10.63
CA ARG A 83 2.92 -2.78 11.17
C ARG A 83 3.04 -2.82 12.69
N ARG A 84 3.43 -1.72 13.31
CA ARG A 84 3.54 -1.63 14.79
C ARG A 84 2.19 -1.44 15.48
N LEU A 85 1.23 -0.80 14.81
CA LEU A 85 -0.09 -0.47 15.37
C LEU A 85 -1.19 -1.43 14.97
N GLY A 86 -1.01 -2.16 13.87
CA GLY A 86 -1.98 -3.12 13.39
C GLY A 86 -1.93 -4.43 14.17
N GLU A 87 -2.91 -5.26 13.93
CA GLU A 87 -2.97 -6.65 14.37
C GLU A 87 -2.93 -7.52 13.12
N ASN A 88 -2.44 -8.74 13.24
CA ASN A 88 -2.53 -9.71 12.16
C ASN A 88 -3.97 -10.21 12.13
N ASP A 89 -4.62 -10.06 11.02
CA ASP A 89 -6.02 -10.42 10.86
C ASP A 89 -6.17 -11.88 10.41
N ARG A 90 -7.29 -12.50 10.78
CA ARG A 90 -7.70 -13.80 10.31
C ARG A 90 -9.02 -13.64 9.56
N LEU A 91 -8.97 -13.75 8.23
CA LEU A 91 -10.08 -13.49 7.34
C LEU A 91 -10.65 -14.80 6.82
N GLU A 92 -11.92 -15.02 7.05
CA GLU A 92 -12.67 -16.22 6.65
C GLU A 92 -13.94 -15.77 5.93
N GLY A 93 -14.01 -15.97 4.62
CA GLY A 93 -15.17 -15.57 3.80
C GLY A 93 -16.39 -16.47 4.04
N GLY A 94 -16.14 -17.74 4.32
CA GLY A 94 -17.19 -18.76 4.40
C GLY A 94 -17.64 -19.19 3.01
N ALA A 95 -18.92 -19.59 2.88
CA ALA A 95 -19.47 -20.04 1.61
C ALA A 95 -19.94 -18.86 0.73
N GLY A 96 -19.77 -18.97 -0.58
CA GLY A 96 -20.27 -18.01 -1.55
C GLY A 96 -19.20 -17.28 -2.32
N GLU A 97 -19.42 -16.00 -2.58
CA GLU A 97 -18.48 -15.12 -3.30
C GLU A 97 -18.03 -14.01 -2.36
N ASP A 98 -16.77 -14.03 -1.95
CA ASP A 98 -16.24 -13.08 -0.99
C ASP A 98 -15.03 -12.33 -1.56
N VAL A 99 -14.87 -11.07 -1.14
CA VAL A 99 -13.70 -10.26 -1.41
C VAL A 99 -13.00 -9.97 -0.10
N LEU A 100 -11.75 -10.44 0.04
CA LEU A 100 -10.96 -10.36 1.24
C LEU A 100 -9.82 -9.36 1.05
N TYR A 101 -9.62 -8.54 2.05
CA TYR A 101 -8.59 -7.52 2.09
C TYR A 101 -7.86 -7.59 3.43
N GLY A 102 -6.59 -7.99 3.44
CA GLY A 102 -5.79 -8.16 4.65
C GLY A 102 -5.22 -6.85 5.19
N GLY A 103 -4.69 -6.04 4.31
CA GLY A 103 -4.05 -4.79 4.72
C GLY A 103 -2.52 -4.91 4.81
N VAL A 104 -1.90 -4.39 5.86
CA VAL A 104 -0.44 -4.17 5.92
C VAL A 104 0.29 -5.06 6.94
N LEU A 105 -0.13 -6.21 7.24
CA LEU A 105 0.50 -7.09 8.23
C LEU A 105 0.50 -8.54 7.77
N SER A 106 0.91 -9.44 8.66
CA SER A 106 0.93 -10.86 8.37
C SER A 106 -0.45 -11.46 8.61
N ASP A 107 -1.30 -11.35 7.62
CA ASP A 107 -2.68 -11.79 7.70
C ASP A 107 -2.84 -13.27 7.36
N THR A 108 -3.97 -13.84 7.72
CA THR A 108 -4.26 -15.23 7.42
C THR A 108 -5.60 -15.31 6.68
N PHE A 109 -5.54 -15.67 5.41
CA PHE A 109 -6.70 -15.94 4.58
C PHE A 109 -7.09 -17.42 4.71
N VAL A 110 -8.34 -17.69 5.07
CA VAL A 110 -8.83 -19.02 5.39
C VAL A 110 -9.84 -19.49 4.38
N PHE A 111 -9.63 -20.67 3.84
CA PHE A 111 -10.53 -21.33 2.90
C PHE A 111 -10.79 -22.76 3.34
N ALA A 112 -12.05 -23.18 3.33
CA ALA A 112 -12.44 -24.50 3.74
C ALA A 112 -13.10 -25.26 2.58
N ALA A 113 -12.67 -26.49 2.34
CA ALA A 113 -13.20 -27.34 1.26
C ALA A 113 -14.73 -27.56 1.38
N PHE A 114 -15.26 -27.55 2.60
CA PHE A 114 -16.69 -27.79 2.83
C PHE A 114 -17.58 -26.55 2.58
N ASP A 115 -17.00 -25.36 2.51
CA ASP A 115 -17.76 -24.13 2.24
C ASP A 115 -17.99 -23.94 0.75
N GLY A 116 -17.04 -24.31 -0.09
CA GLY A 116 -17.09 -24.05 -1.54
C GLY A 116 -16.99 -22.55 -1.84
N GLY A 117 -17.20 -22.19 -3.09
CA GLY A 117 -17.36 -20.80 -3.51
C GLY A 117 -16.19 -20.21 -4.30
N ASN A 118 -16.38 -18.95 -4.72
CA ASN A 118 -15.38 -18.21 -5.49
C ASN A 118 -14.96 -16.96 -4.70
N HIS A 119 -13.73 -16.93 -4.26
CA HIS A 119 -13.21 -15.86 -3.42
C HIS A 119 -12.15 -15.05 -4.15
N THR A 120 -12.01 -13.79 -3.76
CA THR A 120 -10.97 -12.90 -4.27
C THR A 120 -10.17 -12.34 -3.10
N VAL A 121 -8.85 -12.49 -3.12
CA VAL A 121 -7.92 -11.81 -2.22
C VAL A 121 -7.28 -10.68 -3.00
N VAL A 122 -7.40 -9.45 -2.47
CA VAL A 122 -7.04 -8.24 -3.22
C VAL A 122 -5.58 -7.86 -3.03
N ASP A 123 -4.95 -8.24 -1.90
CA ASP A 123 -3.67 -7.70 -1.46
C ASP A 123 -2.78 -8.74 -0.79
N LEU A 124 -2.64 -9.92 -1.37
CA LEU A 124 -1.74 -10.95 -0.84
C LEU A 124 -0.29 -10.47 -0.79
N GLU A 125 0.29 -10.46 0.39
CA GLU A 125 1.69 -10.06 0.64
C GLU A 125 2.56 -11.29 0.99
N ALA A 126 3.89 -11.19 0.77
CA ALA A 126 4.83 -12.31 0.96
C ALA A 126 4.92 -12.84 2.41
N TRP A 127 4.46 -12.09 3.38
CA TRP A 127 4.40 -12.45 4.81
C TRP A 127 3.05 -12.97 5.27
N ASP A 128 2.04 -12.97 4.40
CA ASP A 128 0.72 -13.51 4.69
C ASP A 128 0.70 -15.03 4.72
N ARG A 129 -0.41 -15.57 5.19
CA ARG A 129 -0.66 -17.00 5.27
C ARG A 129 -1.95 -17.37 4.56
N ILE A 130 -1.93 -18.53 3.95
CA ILE A 130 -3.10 -19.15 3.32
C ILE A 130 -3.39 -20.45 4.09
N GLU A 131 -4.48 -20.47 4.80
CA GLU A 131 -4.93 -21.65 5.56
C GLU A 131 -5.98 -22.42 4.77
N LEU A 132 -5.66 -23.66 4.43
CA LEU A 132 -6.51 -24.58 3.68
C LEU A 132 -7.05 -25.66 4.63
N GLN A 133 -8.36 -25.62 4.91
CA GLN A 133 -9.03 -26.50 5.84
C GLN A 133 -9.80 -27.61 5.14
N GLY A 134 -9.59 -28.84 5.57
CA GLY A 134 -10.39 -29.99 5.13
C GLY A 134 -10.13 -30.48 3.71
N PHE A 135 -9.13 -29.96 3.01
CA PHE A 135 -8.78 -30.41 1.65
C PHE A 135 -8.10 -31.80 1.61
N GLY A 136 -7.58 -32.27 2.74
CA GLY A 136 -7.01 -33.60 2.84
C GLY A 136 -5.65 -33.77 2.15
N TYR A 137 -4.92 -32.70 1.90
CA TYR A 137 -3.59 -32.80 1.31
C TYR A 137 -2.59 -33.53 2.20
N GLY A 138 -1.83 -34.45 1.63
CA GLY A 138 -0.76 -35.19 2.34
C GLY A 138 0.47 -34.31 2.65
N GLY A 139 0.50 -33.08 2.19
CA GLY A 139 1.58 -32.10 2.43
C GLY A 139 1.44 -30.86 1.53
N LYS A 140 2.20 -29.82 1.86
CA LYS A 140 2.13 -28.52 1.20
C LYS A 140 2.44 -28.54 -0.31
N GLY A 141 3.28 -29.49 -0.76
CA GLY A 141 3.56 -29.68 -2.19
C GLY A 141 2.33 -30.14 -2.98
N GLY A 142 1.45 -30.95 -2.37
CA GLY A 142 0.17 -31.33 -2.97
C GLY A 142 -0.74 -30.11 -3.11
N ALA A 143 -0.88 -29.29 -2.07
CA ALA A 143 -1.67 -28.07 -2.12
C ALA A 143 -1.15 -27.08 -3.16
N LEU A 144 0.17 -26.86 -3.25
CA LEU A 144 0.77 -25.94 -4.22
C LEU A 144 0.47 -26.31 -5.67
N SER A 145 0.25 -27.58 -6.00
CA SER A 145 -0.07 -28.01 -7.36
C SER A 145 -1.43 -27.52 -7.86
N HIS A 146 -2.27 -26.98 -6.99
CA HIS A 146 -3.57 -26.40 -7.31
C HIS A 146 -3.52 -24.86 -7.51
N PHE A 147 -2.33 -24.23 -7.36
CA PHE A 147 -2.13 -22.83 -7.65
C PHE A 147 -1.56 -22.67 -9.07
N GLN A 148 -2.09 -21.74 -9.83
CA GLN A 148 -1.69 -21.46 -11.21
C GLN A 148 -1.62 -19.95 -11.45
N GLN A 149 -0.63 -19.53 -12.26
CA GLN A 149 -0.62 -18.16 -12.77
C GLN A 149 -1.64 -18.02 -13.91
N VAL A 150 -2.54 -17.06 -13.80
CA VAL A 150 -3.57 -16.75 -14.81
C VAL A 150 -3.53 -15.25 -15.12
N GLY A 151 -2.80 -14.88 -16.16
CA GLY A 151 -2.54 -13.46 -16.44
C GLY A 151 -1.66 -12.85 -15.35
N ASP A 152 -2.13 -11.76 -14.76
CA ASP A 152 -1.45 -11.05 -13.67
C ASP A 152 -1.85 -11.58 -12.28
N ASP A 153 -2.74 -12.60 -12.22
CA ASP A 153 -3.28 -13.14 -10.98
C ASP A 153 -2.79 -14.57 -10.72
N VAL A 154 -2.82 -14.99 -9.46
CA VAL A 154 -2.69 -16.40 -9.07
C VAL A 154 -4.06 -16.97 -8.73
N VAL A 155 -4.38 -18.13 -9.26
CA VAL A 155 -5.65 -18.84 -8.96
C VAL A 155 -5.37 -20.16 -8.29
N PHE A 156 -6.00 -20.38 -7.13
CA PHE A 156 -6.16 -21.69 -6.51
C PHE A 156 -7.52 -22.26 -6.89
N ASP A 157 -7.57 -23.52 -7.32
CA ASP A 157 -8.83 -24.20 -7.66
C ASP A 157 -8.75 -25.67 -7.23
N ASP A 158 -9.57 -26.05 -6.25
CA ASP A 158 -9.75 -27.44 -5.82
C ASP A 158 -11.04 -27.62 -5.02
N GLN A 159 -11.66 -28.78 -5.16
CA GLN A 159 -12.82 -29.26 -4.39
C GLN A 159 -14.00 -28.26 -4.30
N GLY A 160 -14.20 -27.45 -5.36
CA GLY A 160 -15.29 -26.49 -5.44
C GLY A 160 -15.00 -25.16 -4.74
N VAL A 161 -13.76 -24.93 -4.34
CA VAL A 161 -13.25 -23.64 -3.87
C VAL A 161 -12.32 -23.07 -4.93
N THR A 162 -12.64 -21.89 -5.43
CA THR A 162 -11.76 -21.12 -6.30
C THR A 162 -11.35 -19.82 -5.59
N VAL A 163 -10.05 -19.54 -5.53
CA VAL A 163 -9.54 -18.29 -4.95
C VAL A 163 -8.66 -17.59 -5.97
N THR A 164 -9.01 -16.35 -6.29
CA THR A 164 -8.19 -15.49 -7.15
C THR A 164 -7.43 -14.50 -6.27
N PHE A 165 -6.12 -14.53 -6.32
CA PHE A 165 -5.23 -13.56 -5.70
C PHE A 165 -4.84 -12.54 -6.75
N LEU A 166 -5.38 -11.32 -6.65
CA LEU A 166 -5.19 -10.27 -7.64
C LEU A 166 -3.75 -9.74 -7.64
N ASP A 167 -3.25 -9.44 -8.82
CA ASP A 167 -1.91 -8.86 -9.03
C ASP A 167 -0.79 -9.63 -8.29
N ALA A 168 -0.94 -10.94 -8.14
CA ALA A 168 -0.01 -11.82 -7.42
C ALA A 168 0.85 -12.62 -8.41
N ASP A 169 2.10 -12.85 -8.03
CA ASP A 169 3.02 -13.73 -8.75
C ASP A 169 3.05 -15.13 -8.09
N LEU A 170 2.98 -16.18 -8.88
CA LEU A 170 3.01 -17.56 -8.37
C LEU A 170 4.29 -17.85 -7.58
N ASP A 171 5.41 -17.20 -7.91
CA ASP A 171 6.67 -17.33 -7.19
C ASP A 171 6.60 -16.80 -5.75
N VAL A 172 5.65 -15.93 -5.43
CA VAL A 172 5.38 -15.43 -4.07
C VAL A 172 4.66 -16.50 -3.25
N VAL A 173 3.79 -17.32 -3.87
CA VAL A 173 3.03 -18.37 -3.17
C VAL A 173 3.93 -19.54 -2.84
N THR A 174 4.48 -19.54 -1.64
CA THR A 174 5.44 -20.54 -1.19
C THR A 174 4.82 -21.53 -0.18
N ALA A 175 5.47 -22.70 -0.03
CA ALA A 175 5.08 -23.65 0.99
C ALA A 175 5.12 -23.09 2.43
N GLN A 176 5.85 -21.99 2.67
CA GLN A 176 5.91 -21.35 3.99
C GLN A 176 4.63 -20.59 4.31
N MET A 177 3.96 -20.03 3.28
CA MET A 177 2.68 -19.34 3.43
C MET A 177 1.53 -20.30 3.75
N LEU A 178 1.61 -21.55 3.28
CA LEU A 178 0.51 -22.50 3.44
C LEU A 178 0.43 -23.08 4.86
N MET A 179 -0.77 -23.13 5.39
CA MET A 179 -1.17 -23.89 6.57
C MET A 179 -2.24 -24.91 6.14
N LEU A 180 -2.06 -26.16 6.51
CA LEU A 180 -3.00 -27.26 6.18
C LEU A 180 -3.61 -27.79 7.47
N LEU A 181 -4.95 -27.77 7.56
CA LEU A 181 -5.72 -28.22 8.71
C LEU A 181 -6.83 -29.20 8.31
#